data_cbb992d29f82cb8531c465b0e8522c92
#
_entry.id   cbb992d29f82cb8531c465b0e8522c92
#
_cell.length_a   1.000
_cell.length_b   1.000
_cell.length_c   1.000
_cell.angle_alpha   90.00
_cell.angle_beta   90.00
_cell.angle_gamma   90.00
#
_symmetry.space_group_name_H-M   'P 1'
#
loop_
_entity.id
_entity.type
_entity.pdbx_description
1 polymer ?
#
loop_
_entity_poly.entity_id
_entity_poly.type
_entity_poly.pdbx_seq_one_letter_code
_entity_poly.pdbx_strand_id
1 'polypeptide(L)'
;MAIVVTVTSGKGGVGKTTSSAAIAAGLAQAGNRTVVIDFDVGLRNLDLVMGVERRVVFDFVSVISGEASLYQALIQDKRLERLSILAASQTKDKDALTEDGVGQVIEQLSDMGFEYIVCDSPAGIERGATMALHFADHAVIVTNPEVSSVRDSDRILGILQSKSKRAEEGGRVNEHLLITRYDPVRVDQGEMLSKEDVCDILAVELIGVVPESKAVLKASNTGFPVILDAESDAGMAYSDAVARFLGEDRPLRFVTPKKQGLLSRILSGGD
;
A
#
# COMPACT_ATOMS: atom_id res chain seq x y z
N MET A 1 8.80 -0.44 -20.07
CA MET A 1 9.37 -0.34 -18.71
C MET A 1 8.21 -0.41 -17.74
N ALA A 2 8.31 -1.21 -16.68
CA ALA A 2 7.27 -1.30 -15.66
C ALA A 2 7.16 0.01 -14.86
N ILE A 3 5.96 0.28 -14.32
CA ILE A 3 5.71 1.42 -13.42
C ILE A 3 5.92 0.94 -11.99
N VAL A 4 6.84 1.58 -11.26
CA VAL A 4 7.12 1.28 -9.85
C VAL A 4 6.24 2.13 -8.94
N VAL A 5 5.40 1.47 -8.15
CA VAL A 5 4.46 2.11 -7.21
C VAL A 5 4.89 1.76 -5.78
N THR A 6 5.46 2.71 -5.06
CA THR A 6 5.86 2.49 -3.66
C THR A 6 4.74 2.89 -2.71
N VAL A 7 4.27 1.95 -1.89
CA VAL A 7 3.31 2.20 -0.81
C VAL A 7 4.08 2.42 0.48
N THR A 8 3.97 3.61 1.04
CA THR A 8 4.81 4.06 2.16
C THR A 8 4.03 4.83 3.22
N SER A 9 4.64 5.02 4.38
CA SER A 9 4.12 5.88 5.45
C SER A 9 5.20 6.28 6.43
N GLY A 10 5.03 7.42 7.07
CA GLY A 10 5.92 7.86 8.15
C GLY A 10 5.75 7.07 9.45
N LYS A 11 4.60 6.42 9.69
CA LYS A 11 4.24 5.75 10.95
C LYS A 11 3.91 4.28 10.75
N GLY A 12 4.28 3.44 11.71
CA GLY A 12 3.89 2.02 11.75
C GLY A 12 2.41 1.83 12.02
N GLY A 13 1.81 0.72 11.53
CA GLY A 13 0.44 0.33 11.84
C GLY A 13 -0.67 1.12 11.14
N VAL A 14 -0.36 2.00 10.19
CA VAL A 14 -1.35 2.76 9.41
C VAL A 14 -2.00 1.96 8.28
N GLY A 15 -1.59 0.70 8.04
CA GLY A 15 -2.20 -0.17 7.04
C GLY A 15 -1.45 -0.22 5.71
N LYS A 16 -0.14 0.06 5.66
CA LYS A 16 0.67 -0.02 4.43
C LYS A 16 0.56 -1.36 3.72
N THR A 17 0.95 -2.45 4.38
CA THR A 17 0.95 -3.81 3.81
C THR A 17 -0.43 -4.23 3.33
N THR A 18 -1.50 -3.86 4.07
CA THR A 18 -2.88 -4.07 3.61
C THR A 18 -3.17 -3.28 2.34
N SER A 19 -2.71 -2.01 2.29
CA SER A 19 -2.89 -1.15 1.12
C SER A 19 -2.07 -1.63 -0.07
N SER A 20 -0.83 -2.07 0.15
CA SER A 20 0.03 -2.67 -0.88
C SER A 20 -0.62 -3.90 -1.51
N ALA A 21 -1.12 -4.81 -0.67
CA ALA A 21 -1.85 -6.00 -1.11
C ALA A 21 -3.12 -5.64 -1.88
N ALA A 22 -3.89 -4.66 -1.40
CA ALA A 22 -5.13 -4.20 -2.04
C ALA A 22 -4.84 -3.50 -3.39
N ILE A 23 -3.86 -2.60 -3.45
CA ILE A 23 -3.48 -1.90 -4.69
C ILE A 23 -2.97 -2.89 -5.73
N ALA A 24 -2.06 -3.80 -5.36
CA ALA A 24 -1.53 -4.80 -6.28
C ALA A 24 -2.63 -5.73 -6.82
N ALA A 25 -3.52 -6.20 -5.94
CA ALA A 25 -4.66 -7.02 -6.34
C ALA A 25 -5.63 -6.25 -7.24
N GLY A 26 -5.90 -4.97 -6.95
CA GLY A 26 -6.77 -4.13 -7.76
C GLY A 26 -6.19 -3.82 -9.14
N LEU A 27 -4.91 -3.55 -9.25
CA LEU A 27 -4.22 -3.37 -10.53
C LEU A 27 -4.29 -4.65 -11.38
N ALA A 28 -4.10 -5.82 -10.75
CA ALA A 28 -4.25 -7.11 -11.42
C ALA A 28 -5.70 -7.39 -11.86
N GLN A 29 -6.72 -7.04 -11.05
CA GLN A 29 -8.14 -7.11 -11.43
C GLN A 29 -8.48 -6.20 -12.62
N ALA A 30 -7.83 -5.04 -12.71
CA ALA A 30 -7.96 -4.11 -13.83
C ALA A 30 -7.27 -4.62 -15.13
N GLY A 31 -6.66 -5.81 -15.09
CA GLY A 31 -6.06 -6.46 -16.26
C GLY A 31 -4.55 -6.22 -16.42
N ASN A 32 -3.91 -5.51 -15.49
CA ASN A 32 -2.49 -5.23 -15.56
C ASN A 32 -1.67 -6.37 -14.93
N ARG A 33 -0.57 -6.76 -15.57
CA ARG A 33 0.35 -7.74 -15.00
C ARG A 33 1.17 -7.10 -13.89
N THR A 34 0.90 -7.49 -12.65
CA THR A 34 1.38 -6.83 -11.45
C THR A 34 2.19 -7.78 -10.58
N VAL A 35 3.28 -7.27 -9.99
CA VAL A 35 4.00 -7.93 -8.90
C VAL A 35 3.99 -7.03 -7.67
N VAL A 36 3.84 -7.61 -6.49
CA VAL A 36 4.05 -6.92 -5.22
C VAL A 36 5.28 -7.48 -4.51
N ILE A 37 6.17 -6.59 -4.07
CA ILE A 37 7.45 -6.92 -3.42
C ILE A 37 7.42 -6.41 -1.99
N ASP A 38 7.78 -7.27 -1.04
CA ASP A 38 7.93 -6.90 0.37
C ASP A 38 9.36 -6.43 0.65
N PHE A 39 9.51 -5.15 1.03
CA PHE A 39 10.79 -4.54 1.43
C PHE A 39 11.05 -4.59 2.94
N ASP A 40 10.13 -5.16 3.74
CA ASP A 40 10.26 -5.24 5.20
C ASP A 40 11.06 -6.50 5.60
N VAL A 41 12.36 -6.49 5.24
CA VAL A 41 13.31 -7.56 5.56
C VAL A 41 13.40 -7.74 7.08
N GLY A 42 13.21 -8.97 7.52
CA GLY A 42 13.20 -9.38 8.93
C GLY A 42 11.80 -9.55 9.52
N LEU A 43 10.79 -8.78 9.12
CA LEU A 43 9.41 -8.92 9.63
C LEU A 43 8.52 -9.74 8.70
N ARG A 44 8.61 -9.54 7.40
CA ARG A 44 7.89 -10.32 6.37
C ARG A 44 6.39 -10.49 6.69
N ASN A 45 5.60 -9.46 6.39
CA ASN A 45 4.16 -9.44 6.67
C ASN A 45 3.28 -9.58 5.44
N LEU A 46 3.80 -9.23 4.26
CA LEU A 46 3.02 -9.22 3.03
C LEU A 46 2.53 -10.61 2.63
N ASP A 47 3.36 -11.63 2.75
CA ASP A 47 2.99 -13.01 2.42
C ASP A 47 1.87 -13.56 3.28
N LEU A 48 1.78 -13.14 4.57
CA LEU A 48 0.67 -13.46 5.46
C LEU A 48 -0.63 -12.80 4.98
N VAL A 49 -0.59 -11.49 4.66
CA VAL A 49 -1.75 -10.74 4.14
C VAL A 49 -2.21 -11.30 2.80
N MET A 50 -1.29 -11.82 1.98
CA MET A 50 -1.57 -12.44 0.70
C MET A 50 -1.93 -13.94 0.79
N GLY A 51 -1.74 -14.57 1.95
CA GLY A 51 -2.03 -16.00 2.19
C GLY A 51 -1.10 -16.94 1.40
N VAL A 52 0.16 -16.55 1.23
CA VAL A 52 1.15 -17.32 0.48
C VAL A 52 2.36 -17.74 1.33
N GLU A 53 2.33 -17.54 2.63
CA GLU A 53 3.43 -17.77 3.56
C GLU A 53 4.03 -19.18 3.48
N ARG A 54 3.20 -20.19 3.20
CA ARG A 54 3.62 -21.59 3.06
C ARG A 54 4.19 -21.94 1.69
N ARG A 55 4.18 -21.00 0.75
CA ARG A 55 4.65 -21.19 -0.62
C ARG A 55 5.98 -20.50 -0.88
N VAL A 56 6.49 -19.74 0.08
CA VAL A 56 7.77 -19.05 -0.01
C VAL A 56 8.90 -20.05 0.16
N VAL A 57 9.64 -20.32 -0.91
CA VAL A 57 10.85 -21.15 -0.94
C VAL A 57 12.09 -20.29 -1.01
N PHE A 58 12.07 -19.31 -1.89
CA PHE A 58 13.09 -18.28 -2.05
C PHE A 58 12.44 -16.90 -1.85
N ASP A 59 13.22 -15.94 -1.43
CA ASP A 59 12.80 -14.60 -1.10
C ASP A 59 13.54 -13.53 -1.94
N PHE A 60 13.19 -12.28 -1.76
CA PHE A 60 13.76 -11.15 -2.48
C PHE A 60 15.29 -11.08 -2.31
N VAL A 61 15.79 -11.31 -1.10
CA VAL A 61 17.23 -11.28 -0.82
C VAL A 61 17.95 -12.45 -1.50
N SER A 62 17.32 -13.63 -1.56
CA SER A 62 17.86 -14.79 -2.28
C SER A 62 18.07 -14.50 -3.78
N VAL A 63 17.20 -13.68 -4.38
CA VAL A 63 17.37 -13.23 -5.77
C VAL A 63 18.53 -12.25 -5.89
N ILE A 64 18.60 -11.24 -5.03
CA ILE A 64 19.67 -10.23 -5.04
C ILE A 64 21.04 -10.88 -4.83
N SER A 65 21.14 -11.88 -3.95
CA SER A 65 22.40 -12.60 -3.68
C SER A 65 22.78 -13.63 -4.74
N GLY A 66 21.90 -13.89 -5.72
CA GLY A 66 22.13 -14.92 -6.75
C GLY A 66 21.93 -16.36 -6.27
N GLU A 67 21.38 -16.56 -5.05
CA GLU A 67 21.02 -17.89 -4.52
C GLU A 67 19.86 -18.53 -5.30
N ALA A 68 18.97 -17.70 -5.86
CA ALA A 68 17.84 -18.13 -6.67
C ALA A 68 17.58 -17.20 -7.84
N SER A 69 17.01 -17.74 -8.91
CA SER A 69 16.48 -16.91 -9.98
C SER A 69 15.15 -16.25 -9.56
N LEU A 70 14.84 -15.10 -10.18
CA LEU A 70 13.58 -14.41 -9.95
C LEU A 70 12.36 -15.31 -10.24
N TYR A 71 12.44 -16.16 -11.27
CA TYR A 71 11.39 -17.12 -11.60
C TYR A 71 11.11 -18.13 -10.48
N GLN A 72 12.14 -18.54 -9.72
CA GLN A 72 12.00 -19.48 -8.60
C GLN A 72 11.45 -18.80 -7.34
N ALA A 73 11.68 -17.49 -7.17
CA ALA A 73 11.23 -16.72 -6.00
C ALA A 73 9.81 -16.13 -6.17
N LEU A 74 9.38 -15.90 -7.42
CA LEU A 74 8.05 -15.36 -7.69
C LEU A 74 6.96 -16.37 -7.36
N ILE A 75 5.97 -15.92 -6.60
CA ILE A 75 4.79 -16.71 -6.22
C ILE A 75 3.58 -16.12 -6.93
N GLN A 76 3.01 -16.84 -7.88
CA GLN A 76 1.78 -16.43 -8.53
C GLN A 76 0.59 -16.57 -7.57
N ASP A 77 -0.29 -15.55 -7.47
CA ASP A 77 -1.54 -15.63 -6.71
C ASP A 77 -2.49 -16.64 -7.38
N LYS A 78 -3.18 -17.45 -6.55
CA LYS A 78 -4.11 -18.47 -7.05
C LYS A 78 -5.46 -17.90 -7.47
N ARG A 79 -5.80 -16.71 -7.01
CA ARG A 79 -7.09 -16.01 -7.24
C ARG A 79 -7.01 -15.06 -8.41
N LEU A 80 -5.83 -14.49 -8.64
CA LEU A 80 -5.56 -13.47 -9.66
C LEU A 80 -4.38 -13.89 -10.53
N GLU A 81 -4.66 -14.38 -11.73
CA GLU A 81 -3.62 -14.87 -12.67
C GLU A 81 -2.58 -13.81 -13.05
N ARG A 82 -2.93 -12.52 -12.95
CA ARG A 82 -2.04 -11.40 -13.28
C ARG A 82 -1.26 -10.86 -12.10
N LEU A 83 -1.39 -11.48 -10.91
CA LEU A 83 -0.70 -11.06 -9.68
C LEU A 83 0.38 -12.05 -9.28
N SER A 84 1.59 -11.54 -9.06
CA SER A 84 2.70 -12.28 -8.45
C SER A 84 3.18 -11.58 -7.18
N ILE A 85 3.76 -12.35 -6.27
CA ILE A 85 4.29 -11.88 -4.99
C ILE A 85 5.76 -12.25 -4.90
N LEU A 86 6.60 -11.32 -4.46
CA LEU A 86 7.99 -11.54 -4.09
C LEU A 86 8.15 -11.21 -2.60
N ALA A 87 8.32 -12.22 -1.78
CA ALA A 87 8.35 -12.08 -0.33
C ALA A 87 9.68 -11.51 0.18
N ALA A 88 9.67 -10.81 1.31
CA ALA A 88 10.87 -10.41 2.02
C ALA A 88 11.58 -11.61 2.67
N SER A 89 12.86 -11.46 3.00
CA SER A 89 13.60 -12.44 3.79
C SER A 89 13.29 -12.28 5.28
N GLN A 90 13.15 -13.41 5.98
CA GLN A 90 13.02 -13.44 7.45
C GLN A 90 14.37 -13.56 8.16
N THR A 91 15.38 -14.09 7.49
CA THR A 91 16.65 -14.53 8.10
C THR A 91 17.86 -13.67 7.72
N LYS A 92 17.70 -12.87 6.68
CA LYS A 92 18.79 -11.99 6.18
C LYS A 92 18.69 -10.60 6.79
N ASP A 93 19.81 -9.88 6.77
CA ASP A 93 19.89 -8.50 7.24
C ASP A 93 19.34 -7.52 6.19
N LYS A 94 18.83 -6.37 6.65
CA LYS A 94 18.39 -5.24 5.81
C LYS A 94 19.50 -4.72 4.89
N ASP A 95 20.76 -4.90 5.28
CA ASP A 95 21.94 -4.52 4.50
C ASP A 95 22.12 -5.34 3.22
N ALA A 96 21.44 -6.49 3.10
CA ALA A 96 21.40 -7.26 1.87
C ALA A 96 20.64 -6.58 0.70
N LEU A 97 19.78 -5.59 1.00
CA LEU A 97 19.13 -4.76 -0.03
C LEU A 97 20.14 -3.71 -0.53
N THR A 98 20.79 -3.99 -1.64
CA THR A 98 21.67 -3.05 -2.35
C THR A 98 20.91 -2.34 -3.47
N GLU A 99 21.30 -1.12 -3.78
CA GLU A 99 20.67 -0.34 -4.86
C GLU A 99 20.81 -1.05 -6.22
N ASP A 100 22.02 -1.52 -6.54
CA ASP A 100 22.26 -2.30 -7.78
C ASP A 100 21.42 -3.57 -7.82
N GLY A 101 21.34 -4.31 -6.73
CA GLY A 101 20.57 -5.55 -6.65
C GLY A 101 19.07 -5.33 -6.83
N VAL A 102 18.52 -4.31 -6.16
CA VAL A 102 17.10 -3.93 -6.31
C VAL A 102 16.83 -3.45 -7.72
N GLY A 103 17.71 -2.60 -8.29
CA GLY A 103 17.60 -2.10 -9.65
C GLY A 103 17.57 -3.23 -10.68
N GLN A 104 18.46 -4.23 -10.55
CA GLN A 104 18.48 -5.41 -11.41
C GLN A 104 17.19 -6.24 -11.32
N VAL A 105 16.61 -6.40 -10.12
CA VAL A 105 15.34 -7.12 -9.97
C VAL A 105 14.19 -6.35 -10.63
N ILE A 106 14.13 -5.03 -10.48
CA ILE A 106 13.12 -4.19 -11.15
C ILE A 106 13.24 -4.29 -12.66
N GLU A 107 14.46 -4.25 -13.20
CA GLU A 107 14.72 -4.41 -14.64
C GLU A 107 14.27 -5.78 -15.14
N GLN A 108 14.68 -6.86 -14.47
CA GLN A 108 14.27 -8.22 -14.81
C GLN A 108 12.73 -8.39 -14.79
N LEU A 109 12.04 -7.83 -13.79
CA LEU A 109 10.58 -7.85 -13.73
C LEU A 109 9.96 -7.10 -14.93
N SER A 110 10.52 -5.95 -15.30
CA SER A 110 10.11 -5.21 -16.49
C SER A 110 10.28 -6.04 -17.77
N ASP A 111 11.42 -6.72 -17.92
CA ASP A 111 11.73 -7.60 -19.07
C ASP A 111 10.81 -8.83 -19.12
N MET A 112 10.38 -9.33 -17.95
CA MET A 112 9.38 -10.40 -17.85
C MET A 112 7.97 -9.93 -18.23
N GLY A 113 7.77 -8.64 -18.52
CA GLY A 113 6.50 -8.05 -18.96
C GLY A 113 5.54 -7.69 -17.82
N PHE A 114 6.03 -7.48 -16.61
CA PHE A 114 5.22 -6.84 -15.57
C PHE A 114 5.00 -5.36 -15.93
N GLU A 115 3.74 -4.92 -15.78
CA GLU A 115 3.32 -3.54 -16.09
C GLU A 115 3.43 -2.67 -14.83
N TYR A 116 3.15 -3.26 -13.65
CA TYR A 116 3.26 -2.60 -12.35
C TYR A 116 4.09 -3.43 -11.38
N ILE A 117 4.98 -2.74 -10.65
CA ILE A 117 5.77 -3.27 -9.53
C ILE A 117 5.35 -2.48 -8.29
N VAL A 118 4.58 -3.09 -7.39
CA VAL A 118 4.14 -2.49 -6.14
C VAL A 118 5.14 -2.83 -5.04
N CYS A 119 5.77 -1.82 -4.44
CA CYS A 119 6.74 -2.00 -3.36
C CYS A 119 6.07 -1.72 -2.01
N ASP A 120 5.90 -2.75 -1.17
CA ASP A 120 5.47 -2.60 0.22
C ASP A 120 6.66 -2.17 1.07
N SER A 121 6.74 -0.89 1.44
CA SER A 121 7.87 -0.37 2.21
C SER A 121 7.68 -0.59 3.72
N PRO A 122 8.74 -0.80 4.50
CA PRO A 122 8.66 -0.67 5.95
C PRO A 122 8.29 0.77 6.34
N ALA A 123 7.87 0.96 7.60
CA ALA A 123 7.55 2.29 8.11
C ALA A 123 8.79 3.15 8.30
N GLY A 124 8.63 4.46 8.13
CA GLY A 124 9.68 5.43 8.41
C GLY A 124 10.71 5.56 7.30
N ILE A 125 11.97 5.79 7.69
CA ILE A 125 13.07 6.20 6.79
C ILE A 125 14.27 5.26 6.87
N GLU A 126 14.10 4.07 7.39
CA GLU A 126 15.15 3.06 7.43
C GLU A 126 15.52 2.58 6.03
N ARG A 127 16.59 1.79 5.91
CA ARG A 127 17.18 1.37 4.63
C ARG A 127 16.17 0.73 3.67
N GLY A 128 15.32 -0.18 4.15
CA GLY A 128 14.28 -0.79 3.30
C GLY A 128 13.28 0.22 2.75
N ALA A 129 12.86 1.19 3.58
CA ALA A 129 11.95 2.25 3.15
C ALA A 129 12.64 3.18 2.14
N THR A 130 13.86 3.65 2.41
CA THR A 130 14.59 4.52 1.49
C THR A 130 14.89 3.84 0.17
N MET A 131 15.18 2.53 0.18
CA MET A 131 15.40 1.74 -1.03
C MET A 131 14.13 1.64 -1.89
N ALA A 132 12.97 1.35 -1.27
CA ALA A 132 11.70 1.31 -1.99
C ALA A 132 11.31 2.69 -2.56
N LEU A 133 11.60 3.79 -1.83
CA LEU A 133 11.35 5.16 -2.26
C LEU A 133 12.27 5.61 -3.39
N HIS A 134 13.52 5.11 -3.41
CA HIS A 134 14.50 5.50 -4.42
C HIS A 134 14.03 5.16 -5.85
N PHE A 135 13.43 4.00 -6.05
CA PHE A 135 12.98 3.53 -7.37
C PHE A 135 11.55 3.94 -7.74
N ALA A 136 10.85 4.70 -6.90
CA ALA A 136 9.45 5.03 -7.12
C ALA A 136 9.20 5.92 -8.35
N ASP A 137 8.28 5.50 -9.22
CA ASP A 137 7.63 6.35 -10.23
C ASP A 137 6.41 7.04 -9.65
N HIS A 138 5.64 6.27 -8.86
CA HIS A 138 4.51 6.72 -8.07
C HIS A 138 4.73 6.35 -6.61
N ALA A 139 4.31 7.21 -5.69
CA ALA A 139 4.29 6.94 -4.26
C ALA A 139 2.87 7.09 -3.71
N VAL A 140 2.36 6.04 -3.07
CA VAL A 140 1.10 6.10 -2.32
C VAL A 140 1.43 6.27 -0.84
N ILE A 141 1.20 7.48 -0.33
CA ILE A 141 1.42 7.84 1.06
C ILE A 141 0.19 7.43 1.85
N VAL A 142 0.34 6.39 2.69
CA VAL A 142 -0.72 5.88 3.57
C VAL A 142 -0.63 6.56 4.92
N THR A 143 -1.70 7.19 5.35
CA THR A 143 -1.77 7.87 6.65
C THR A 143 -3.11 7.64 7.34
N ASN A 144 -3.11 7.67 8.67
CA ASN A 144 -4.32 7.81 9.46
C ASN A 144 -4.60 9.32 9.66
N PRO A 145 -5.85 9.74 9.85
CA PRO A 145 -6.19 11.13 10.11
C PRO A 145 -5.90 11.56 11.56
N GLU A 146 -4.64 11.36 11.96
CA GLU A 146 -4.06 11.73 13.25
C GLU A 146 -2.90 12.71 13.02
N VAL A 147 -2.80 13.78 13.82
CA VAL A 147 -1.77 14.82 13.67
C VAL A 147 -0.36 14.25 13.58
N SER A 148 -0.01 13.25 14.43
CA SER A 148 1.31 12.62 14.40
C SER A 148 1.57 11.87 13.11
N SER A 149 0.58 11.13 12.60
CA SER A 149 0.70 10.34 11.37
C SER A 149 0.87 11.24 10.14
N VAL A 150 0.09 12.32 10.08
CA VAL A 150 0.16 13.31 8.99
C VAL A 150 1.51 14.02 8.98
N ARG A 151 2.03 14.44 10.16
CA ARG A 151 3.36 15.06 10.28
C ARG A 151 4.49 14.11 9.84
N ASP A 152 4.40 12.83 10.20
CA ASP A 152 5.40 11.84 9.79
C ASP A 152 5.32 11.58 8.28
N SER A 153 4.12 11.67 7.67
CA SER A 153 3.92 11.56 6.22
C SER A 153 4.53 12.73 5.45
N ASP A 154 4.46 13.95 5.98
CA ASP A 154 5.12 15.14 5.39
C ASP A 154 6.65 14.94 5.29
N ARG A 155 7.26 14.30 6.29
CA ARG A 155 8.71 13.96 6.25
C ARG A 155 9.03 12.98 5.12
N ILE A 156 8.16 12.01 4.82
CA ILE A 156 8.34 11.07 3.72
C ILE A 156 8.29 11.80 2.37
N LEU A 157 7.37 12.75 2.20
CA LEU A 157 7.29 13.59 1.00
C LEU A 157 8.60 14.36 0.76
N GLY A 158 9.20 14.93 1.81
CA GLY A 158 10.50 15.59 1.70
C GLY A 158 11.63 14.66 1.24
N ILE A 159 11.60 13.38 1.61
CA ILE A 159 12.57 12.38 1.16
C ILE A 159 12.35 12.03 -0.31
N LEU A 160 11.11 11.79 -0.72
CA LEU A 160 10.76 11.52 -2.11
C LEU A 160 11.25 12.63 -3.05
N GLN A 161 11.05 13.88 -2.64
CA GLN A 161 11.41 15.06 -3.41
C GLN A 161 12.92 15.30 -3.50
N SER A 162 13.72 14.69 -2.62
CA SER A 162 15.17 14.95 -2.52
C SER A 162 16.06 13.74 -2.79
N LYS A 163 15.58 12.50 -2.60
CA LYS A 163 16.41 11.29 -2.60
C LYS A 163 15.88 10.17 -3.52
N SER A 164 14.78 10.39 -4.23
CA SER A 164 14.37 9.43 -5.26
C SER A 164 15.25 9.55 -6.49
N LYS A 165 15.43 8.46 -7.23
CA LYS A 165 16.17 8.45 -8.50
C LYS A 165 15.61 9.51 -9.47
N ARG A 166 14.28 9.67 -9.52
CA ARG A 166 13.64 10.71 -10.32
C ARG A 166 14.05 12.12 -9.91
N ALA A 167 14.15 12.38 -8.60
CA ALA A 167 14.60 13.70 -8.10
C ALA A 167 16.08 13.96 -8.43
N GLU A 168 16.95 12.96 -8.34
CA GLU A 168 18.36 13.01 -8.72
C GLU A 168 18.53 13.28 -10.22
N GLU A 169 17.62 12.77 -11.05
CA GLU A 169 17.57 13.01 -12.50
C GLU A 169 16.83 14.30 -12.89
N GLY A 170 16.40 15.13 -11.92
CA GLY A 170 15.70 16.40 -12.14
C GLY A 170 14.20 16.26 -12.41
N GLY A 171 13.63 15.08 -12.24
CA GLY A 171 12.19 14.80 -12.33
C GLY A 171 11.50 14.83 -10.97
N ARG A 172 10.26 14.29 -10.93
CA ARG A 172 9.47 14.16 -9.71
C ARG A 172 8.75 12.82 -9.68
N VAL A 173 8.57 12.27 -8.47
CA VAL A 173 7.69 11.15 -8.21
C VAL A 173 6.24 11.65 -8.22
N ASN A 174 5.31 10.88 -8.79
CA ASN A 174 3.88 11.18 -8.70
C ASN A 174 3.37 10.75 -7.32
N GLU A 175 3.03 11.73 -6.50
CA GLU A 175 2.62 11.51 -5.11
C GLU A 175 1.10 11.39 -5.00
N HIS A 176 0.62 10.38 -4.27
CA HIS A 176 -0.79 10.10 -4.03
C HIS A 176 -1.05 9.88 -2.55
N LEU A 177 -2.16 10.38 -2.04
CA LEU A 177 -2.57 10.22 -0.65
C LEU A 177 -3.66 9.17 -0.51
N LEU A 178 -3.49 8.26 0.44
CA LEU A 178 -4.50 7.29 0.86
C LEU A 178 -4.73 7.40 2.37
N ILE A 179 -5.89 7.88 2.77
CA ILE A 179 -6.28 7.98 4.17
C ILE A 179 -6.94 6.66 4.59
N THR A 180 -6.49 6.08 5.69
CA THR A 180 -7.01 4.82 6.23
C THR A 180 -7.57 4.99 7.64
N ARG A 181 -8.38 4.03 8.10
CA ARG A 181 -9.06 4.06 9.41
C ARG A 181 -9.87 5.33 9.64
N TYR A 182 -10.49 5.83 8.59
CA TYR A 182 -11.31 7.03 8.65
C TYR A 182 -12.65 6.72 9.31
N ASP A 183 -13.03 7.54 10.29
CA ASP A 183 -14.35 7.48 10.93
C ASP A 183 -15.00 8.87 10.90
N PRO A 184 -16.00 9.07 10.04
CA PRO A 184 -16.64 10.37 9.88
C PRO A 184 -17.40 10.82 11.14
N VAL A 185 -17.81 9.91 12.04
CA VAL A 185 -18.44 10.27 13.31
C VAL A 185 -17.42 10.89 14.25
N ARG A 186 -16.22 10.33 14.34
CA ARG A 186 -15.12 10.87 15.14
C ARG A 186 -14.60 12.20 14.59
N VAL A 187 -14.66 12.39 13.28
CA VAL A 187 -14.37 13.70 12.65
C VAL A 187 -15.37 14.76 13.11
N ASP A 188 -16.68 14.46 13.06
CA ASP A 188 -17.72 15.38 13.51
C ASP A 188 -17.62 15.72 15.01
N GLN A 189 -17.04 14.82 15.80
CA GLN A 189 -16.77 15.00 17.25
C GLN A 189 -15.47 15.75 17.53
N GLY A 190 -14.66 16.06 16.51
CA GLY A 190 -13.36 16.72 16.66
C GLY A 190 -12.25 15.80 17.23
N GLU A 191 -12.46 14.48 17.24
CA GLU A 191 -11.47 13.49 17.72
C GLU A 191 -10.50 13.04 16.64
N MET A 192 -10.78 13.37 15.38
CA MET A 192 -10.02 12.94 14.21
C MET A 192 -9.95 14.11 13.20
N LEU A 193 -8.83 14.25 12.50
CA LEU A 193 -8.72 15.23 11.41
C LEU A 193 -9.71 14.90 10.29
N SER A 194 -10.28 15.93 9.68
CA SER A 194 -11.05 15.75 8.44
C SER A 194 -10.14 15.39 7.27
N LYS A 195 -10.71 14.85 6.20
CA LYS A 195 -9.93 14.60 4.97
C LYS A 195 -9.42 15.91 4.36
N GLU A 196 -10.18 16.98 4.51
CA GLU A 196 -9.83 18.35 4.10
C GLU A 196 -8.56 18.81 4.84
N ASP A 197 -8.54 18.70 6.18
CA ASP A 197 -7.37 19.07 6.99
C ASP A 197 -6.12 18.28 6.57
N VAL A 198 -6.26 16.98 6.32
CA VAL A 198 -5.13 16.13 5.89
C VAL A 198 -4.63 16.53 4.51
N CYS A 199 -5.54 16.81 3.56
CA CYS A 199 -5.19 17.27 2.22
C CYS A 199 -4.52 18.64 2.24
N ASP A 200 -5.02 19.57 3.06
CA ASP A 200 -4.46 20.93 3.19
C ASP A 200 -3.04 20.89 3.77
N ILE A 201 -2.77 19.99 4.73
CA ILE A 201 -1.44 19.85 5.34
C ILE A 201 -0.44 19.23 4.37
N LEU A 202 -0.82 18.15 3.67
CA LEU A 202 0.11 17.38 2.85
C LEU A 202 0.21 17.90 1.41
N ALA A 203 -0.82 18.61 0.91
CA ALA A 203 -0.90 19.14 -0.46
C ALA A 203 -0.65 18.08 -1.56
N VAL A 204 -1.13 16.85 -1.34
CA VAL A 204 -0.98 15.69 -2.23
C VAL A 204 -2.35 15.23 -2.70
N GLU A 205 -2.43 14.76 -3.94
CA GLU A 205 -3.67 14.26 -4.54
C GLU A 205 -4.25 13.08 -3.76
N LEU A 206 -5.52 13.22 -3.31
CA LEU A 206 -6.24 12.19 -2.56
C LEU A 206 -6.84 11.16 -3.51
N ILE A 207 -6.29 9.94 -3.52
CA ILE A 207 -6.84 8.82 -4.31
C ILE A 207 -7.89 8.01 -3.55
N GLY A 208 -7.91 8.04 -2.21
CA GLY A 208 -8.89 7.25 -1.46
C GLY A 208 -8.98 7.55 0.02
N VAL A 209 -10.16 7.25 0.57
CA VAL A 209 -10.43 7.24 2.01
C VAL A 209 -11.02 5.88 2.36
N VAL A 210 -10.27 5.10 3.13
CA VAL A 210 -10.66 3.76 3.57
C VAL A 210 -11.20 3.85 4.99
N PRO A 211 -12.46 3.47 5.23
CA PRO A 211 -13.04 3.54 6.57
C PRO A 211 -12.40 2.53 7.52
N GLU A 212 -12.48 2.80 8.83
CA GLU A 212 -12.19 1.77 9.83
C GLU A 212 -13.16 0.61 9.66
N SER A 213 -12.65 -0.61 9.45
CA SER A 213 -13.48 -1.76 9.10
C SER A 213 -12.95 -3.06 9.69
N LYS A 214 -13.85 -3.84 10.28
CA LYS A 214 -13.56 -5.21 10.74
C LYS A 214 -13.20 -6.15 9.58
N ALA A 215 -13.62 -5.83 8.36
CA ALA A 215 -13.29 -6.61 7.17
C ALA A 215 -11.78 -6.61 6.90
N VAL A 216 -11.07 -5.51 7.17
CA VAL A 216 -9.61 -5.43 7.04
C VAL A 216 -8.91 -6.46 7.95
N LEU A 217 -9.29 -6.51 9.23
CA LEU A 217 -8.70 -7.47 10.17
C LEU A 217 -9.02 -8.91 9.77
N LYS A 218 -10.28 -9.19 9.38
CA LYS A 218 -10.70 -10.52 8.91
C LYS A 218 -9.89 -10.93 7.67
N ALA A 219 -9.77 -10.04 6.69
CA ALA A 219 -9.04 -10.28 5.46
C ALA A 219 -7.56 -10.60 5.73
N SER A 220 -6.87 -9.79 6.54
CA SER A 220 -5.47 -10.02 6.94
C SER A 220 -5.29 -11.36 7.66
N ASN A 221 -6.19 -11.72 8.59
CA ASN A 221 -6.10 -12.99 9.33
C ASN A 221 -6.37 -14.23 8.45
N THR A 222 -7.04 -14.07 7.33
CA THR A 222 -7.37 -15.16 6.40
C THR A 222 -6.48 -15.21 5.16
N GLY A 223 -5.46 -14.32 5.08
CA GLY A 223 -4.58 -14.24 3.92
C GLY A 223 -5.31 -13.86 2.63
N PHE A 224 -6.22 -12.90 2.72
CA PHE A 224 -7.10 -12.50 1.64
C PHE A 224 -7.04 -10.97 1.45
N PRO A 225 -6.57 -10.45 0.30
CA PRO A 225 -6.57 -9.01 0.03
C PRO A 225 -7.97 -8.42 0.16
N VAL A 226 -8.16 -7.43 1.03
CA VAL A 226 -9.49 -6.90 1.39
C VAL A 226 -10.26 -6.32 0.19
N ILE A 227 -9.60 -5.84 -0.84
CA ILE A 227 -10.21 -5.34 -2.07
C ILE A 227 -11.06 -6.41 -2.79
N LEU A 228 -10.77 -7.70 -2.58
CA LEU A 228 -11.52 -8.81 -3.16
C LEU A 228 -12.85 -9.07 -2.43
N ASP A 229 -13.06 -8.47 -1.25
CA ASP A 229 -14.34 -8.45 -0.55
C ASP A 229 -15.17 -7.25 -1.04
N ALA A 230 -15.80 -7.41 -2.20
CA ALA A 230 -16.55 -6.35 -2.89
C ALA A 230 -17.81 -5.88 -2.12
N GLU A 231 -18.23 -6.60 -1.09
CA GLU A 231 -19.39 -6.23 -0.26
C GLU A 231 -18.98 -5.40 0.97
N SER A 232 -17.70 -5.42 1.35
CA SER A 232 -17.21 -4.64 2.49
C SER A 232 -16.94 -3.19 2.13
N ASP A 233 -17.21 -2.28 3.08
CA ASP A 233 -16.92 -0.85 2.94
C ASP A 233 -15.43 -0.62 2.58
N ALA A 234 -14.51 -1.37 3.20
CA ALA A 234 -13.09 -1.27 2.92
C ALA A 234 -12.72 -1.79 1.52
N GLY A 235 -13.30 -2.93 1.09
CA GLY A 235 -13.06 -3.46 -0.25
C GLY A 235 -13.53 -2.50 -1.34
N MET A 236 -14.72 -1.93 -1.18
CA MET A 236 -15.24 -0.89 -2.07
C MET A 236 -14.37 0.36 -2.10
N ALA A 237 -13.88 0.81 -0.93
CA ALA A 237 -13.02 1.99 -0.83
C ALA A 237 -11.66 1.79 -1.54
N TYR A 238 -11.05 0.61 -1.39
CA TYR A 238 -9.83 0.27 -2.11
C TYR A 238 -10.05 0.14 -3.61
N SER A 239 -11.18 -0.45 -4.05
CA SER A 239 -11.53 -0.53 -5.47
C SER A 239 -11.66 0.87 -6.09
N ASP A 240 -12.33 1.80 -5.41
CA ASP A 240 -12.43 3.20 -5.87
C ASP A 240 -11.08 3.91 -5.86
N ALA A 241 -10.21 3.63 -4.89
CA ALA A 241 -8.87 4.21 -4.82
C ALA A 241 -7.98 3.74 -5.99
N VAL A 242 -8.02 2.45 -6.33
CA VAL A 242 -7.30 1.91 -7.49
C VAL A 242 -7.86 2.47 -8.80
N ALA A 243 -9.18 2.61 -8.92
CA ALA A 243 -9.79 3.20 -10.11
C ALA A 243 -9.34 4.66 -10.31
N ARG A 244 -9.27 5.49 -9.22
CA ARG A 244 -8.72 6.86 -9.30
C ARG A 244 -7.23 6.87 -9.62
N PHE A 245 -6.46 5.97 -9.04
CA PHE A 245 -5.04 5.82 -9.37
C PHE A 245 -4.83 5.54 -10.87
N LEU A 246 -5.75 4.81 -11.49
CA LEU A 246 -5.76 4.53 -12.94
C LEU A 246 -6.38 5.67 -13.78
N GLY A 247 -6.78 6.80 -13.15
CA GLY A 247 -7.30 7.98 -13.84
C GLY A 247 -8.82 8.00 -14.02
N GLU A 248 -9.57 7.08 -13.39
CA GLU A 248 -11.03 7.11 -13.42
C GLU A 248 -11.58 8.14 -12.41
N ASP A 249 -12.60 8.87 -12.80
CA ASP A 249 -13.35 9.72 -11.85
C ASP A 249 -14.34 8.85 -11.05
N ARG A 250 -14.09 8.75 -9.75
CA ARG A 250 -14.92 8.01 -8.80
C ARG A 250 -15.24 8.86 -7.58
N PRO A 251 -16.49 8.89 -7.07
CA PRO A 251 -16.82 9.63 -5.86
C PRO A 251 -16.15 9.02 -4.63
N LEU A 252 -15.74 9.86 -3.66
CA LEU A 252 -15.27 9.40 -2.35
C LEU A 252 -16.46 8.90 -1.54
N ARG A 253 -16.48 7.61 -1.24
CA ARG A 253 -17.47 6.98 -0.35
C ARG A 253 -17.00 7.05 1.10
N PHE A 254 -17.90 6.81 2.04
CA PHE A 254 -17.62 6.62 3.47
C PHE A 254 -16.98 7.82 4.18
N VAL A 255 -17.07 9.01 3.58
CA VAL A 255 -16.53 10.27 4.16
C VAL A 255 -17.56 11.08 4.96
N THR A 256 -18.81 10.63 4.96
CA THR A 256 -19.90 11.22 5.74
C THR A 256 -20.53 10.18 6.67
N PRO A 257 -20.99 10.57 7.87
CA PRO A 257 -21.69 9.64 8.75
C PRO A 257 -22.89 8.97 8.06
N LYS A 258 -23.05 7.66 8.24
CA LYS A 258 -24.26 6.97 7.78
C LYS A 258 -25.45 7.60 8.52
N LYS A 259 -26.45 8.11 7.78
CA LYS A 259 -27.70 8.60 8.40
C LYS A 259 -28.31 7.45 9.19
N GLN A 260 -28.31 7.54 10.52
CA GLN A 260 -29.02 6.58 11.34
C GLN A 260 -30.50 6.68 10.97
N GLY A 261 -31.09 5.57 10.53
CA GLY A 261 -32.53 5.53 10.21
C GLY A 261 -33.33 5.92 11.46
N LEU A 262 -34.43 6.65 11.28
CA LEU A 262 -35.32 7.12 12.38
C LEU A 262 -35.68 6.02 13.40
N LEU A 263 -35.68 4.76 12.99
CA LEU A 263 -36.00 3.59 13.86
C LEU A 263 -34.90 3.27 14.88
N SER A 264 -33.62 3.55 14.61
CA SER A 264 -32.55 3.32 15.59
C SER A 264 -32.51 4.35 16.70
N ARG A 265 -32.99 5.60 16.44
CA ARG A 265 -33.13 6.66 17.45
C ARG A 265 -34.20 6.35 18.50
N ILE A 266 -35.23 5.60 18.13
CA ILE A 266 -36.33 5.23 19.03
C ILE A 266 -35.95 4.09 19.98
N LEU A 267 -35.00 3.21 19.58
CA LEU A 267 -34.55 2.07 20.37
C LEU A 267 -33.37 2.36 21.29
N SER A 268 -32.64 3.46 21.09
CA SER A 268 -31.50 3.88 21.94
C SER A 268 -31.82 4.99 22.95
N GLY A 269 -33.08 5.44 23.04
CA GLY A 269 -33.54 6.50 23.94
C GLY A 269 -34.29 5.99 25.17
N GLY A 270 -34.07 4.77 25.60
CA GLY A 270 -34.72 4.19 26.79
C GLY A 270 -33.68 3.55 27.71
N ASP A 271 -32.93 4.38 28.45
CA ASP A 271 -32.40 4.12 29.81
C ASP A 271 -32.09 5.46 30.48
#